data_a7689ff6209ede7ac18095286d2484ff
#
_entry.id   a7689ff6209ede7ac18095286d2484ff
#
_cell.length_a   1.000
_cell.length_b   1.000
_cell.length_c   1.000
_cell.angle_alpha   90.00
_cell.angle_beta   90.00
_cell.angle_gamma   90.00
#
_symmetry.space_group_name_H-M   'P 1'
#
loop_
_entity.id
_entity.type
_entity.pdbx_description
1 polymer ?
#
loop_
_entity_poly.entity_id
_entity_poly.type
_entity_poly.pdbx_seq_one_letter_code
_entity_poly.pdbx_strand_id
1 'polypeptide(L)'
;MFEQYLLDVFVYGALGYLSFRYAEMILTGQFSRRGLVLTSWIILYTAGSLVGRFGLDYAPMGENSVYGGFLHILPGALILLCLQKKYFPTNWPRQLFALASFIAGWAVLRFTVSPLSYVLFDYWNPFWTWLVDYSLAQGWVTAERLLGVMGIINEAALMVVLAFCRLVQLGILTLYLWLIQKFFCGRDYELSWTESLFLLAPCVTALAIDVTLRAMAYSVDNSALMLVYYRVPETLLLLPLVSLLLLGMMITAVRLFHGIVQFKESEAKRLLLENGINDIHRQVAEMQDIYGDMRGLRHDLRGHIESLTAYVHNHLQGEHTQIEDYLAQMTKTTQRLDFADKTGNPITDIILHQIRQQAKRQGIAFTADFHYPAQAPFDLYDISVILNNGLKNALEACGKMPPPAEIEVRSYSKGNLYFIEIVNDFAGDLIWNKENDLPCTTKEDKQRHGIGLMNIARCAEKYRGSMEVEVVPKENRQRFCLTVMLLLR
;
A
#
# COMPACT_ATOMS: atom_id res chain seq x y z
N MET A 1 -4.75 48.56 15.82
CA MET A 1 -5.43 48.22 14.53
C MET A 1 -4.44 47.76 13.46
N PHE A 2 -3.38 48.50 13.09
CA PHE A 2 -2.38 48.10 12.09
C PHE A 2 -1.65 46.78 12.46
N GLU A 3 -1.28 46.59 13.72
CA GLU A 3 -0.59 45.42 14.24
C GLU A 3 -1.47 44.13 14.16
N GLN A 4 -2.77 44.26 14.37
CA GLN A 4 -3.73 43.17 14.21
C GLN A 4 -3.83 42.71 12.76
N TYR A 5 -3.82 43.63 11.79
CA TYR A 5 -3.76 43.29 10.37
C TYR A 5 -2.49 42.54 10.00
N LEU A 6 -1.36 42.91 10.57
CA LEU A 6 -0.09 42.23 10.35
C LEU A 6 -0.14 40.80 10.86
N LEU A 7 -0.73 40.59 12.03
CA LEU A 7 -0.94 39.25 12.60
C LEU A 7 -1.86 38.39 11.72
N ASP A 8 -2.97 38.95 11.21
CA ASP A 8 -3.89 38.27 10.33
C ASP A 8 -3.20 37.85 9.01
N VAL A 9 -2.41 38.75 8.39
CA VAL A 9 -1.62 38.42 7.18
C VAL A 9 -0.66 37.26 7.44
N PHE A 10 0.04 37.29 8.58
CA PHE A 10 0.96 36.22 8.96
C PHE A 10 0.22 34.88 9.12
N VAL A 11 -0.90 34.85 9.85
CA VAL A 11 -1.70 33.65 10.09
C VAL A 11 -2.26 33.08 8.80
N TYR A 12 -2.84 33.91 7.93
CA TYR A 12 -3.36 33.45 6.64
C TYR A 12 -2.25 33.01 5.68
N GLY A 13 -1.08 33.64 5.73
CA GLY A 13 0.11 33.16 5.01
C GLY A 13 0.57 31.78 5.47
N ALA A 14 0.62 31.57 6.79
CA ALA A 14 0.94 30.26 7.37
C ALA A 14 -0.10 29.19 7.01
N LEU A 15 -1.39 29.53 7.05
CA LEU A 15 -2.48 28.63 6.62
C LEU A 15 -2.39 28.31 5.12
N GLY A 16 -2.06 29.29 4.28
CA GLY A 16 -1.81 29.08 2.85
C GLY A 16 -0.67 28.08 2.62
N TYR A 17 0.42 28.21 3.36
CA TYR A 17 1.52 27.25 3.31
C TYR A 17 1.09 25.84 3.77
N LEU A 18 0.42 25.74 4.91
CA LEU A 18 -0.04 24.46 5.45
C LEU A 18 -1.06 23.77 4.52
N SER A 19 -1.98 24.54 3.93
CA SER A 19 -2.97 24.01 2.98
C SER A 19 -2.32 23.48 1.70
N PHE A 20 -1.28 24.14 1.19
CA PHE A 20 -0.51 23.65 0.05
C PHE A 20 0.22 22.35 0.38
N ARG A 21 0.94 22.32 1.51
CA ARG A 21 1.66 21.12 1.97
C ARG A 21 0.71 19.94 2.17
N TYR A 22 -0.44 20.18 2.76
CA TYR A 22 -1.48 19.19 2.95
C TYR A 22 -2.06 18.68 1.63
N ALA A 23 -2.38 19.60 0.71
CA ALA A 23 -2.85 19.22 -0.63
C ALA A 23 -1.80 18.42 -1.40
N GLU A 24 -0.52 18.82 -1.37
CA GLU A 24 0.59 18.08 -2.01
C GLU A 24 0.75 16.65 -1.48
N MET A 25 0.39 16.41 -0.24
CA MET A 25 0.51 15.11 0.40
C MET A 25 -0.70 14.19 0.14
N ILE A 26 -1.90 14.76 0.10
CA ILE A 26 -3.13 14.00 -0.11
C ILE A 26 -3.46 13.87 -1.60
N LEU A 27 -3.22 14.92 -2.41
CA LEU A 27 -3.54 14.97 -3.82
C LEU A 27 -2.31 14.65 -4.67
N THR A 28 -2.52 14.02 -5.83
CA THR A 28 -1.43 13.79 -6.80
C THR A 28 -1.25 15.03 -7.67
N GLY A 29 -0.05 15.61 -7.64
CA GLY A 29 0.31 16.76 -8.48
C GLY A 29 1.76 16.68 -8.93
N GLN A 30 2.01 17.03 -10.19
CA GLN A 30 3.37 17.19 -10.74
C GLN A 30 3.61 18.65 -11.06
N PHE A 31 4.65 19.24 -10.51
CA PHE A 31 4.96 20.65 -10.68
C PHE A 31 6.32 20.84 -11.34
N SER A 32 6.36 21.46 -12.50
CA SER A 32 7.61 21.85 -13.17
C SER A 32 8.32 23.02 -12.45
N ARG A 33 7.55 23.87 -11.74
CA ARG A 33 8.05 25.04 -10.98
C ARG A 33 7.37 25.15 -9.61
N ARG A 34 7.64 24.19 -8.73
CA ARG A 34 7.02 24.07 -7.40
C ARG A 34 7.05 25.36 -6.57
N GLY A 35 8.17 26.10 -6.59
CA GLY A 35 8.32 27.34 -5.85
C GLY A 35 7.31 28.43 -6.29
N LEU A 36 7.11 28.61 -7.60
CA LEU A 36 6.14 29.58 -8.12
C LEU A 36 4.69 29.17 -7.80
N VAL A 37 4.39 27.88 -7.84
CA VAL A 37 3.05 27.41 -7.46
C VAL A 37 2.79 27.65 -5.98
N LEU A 38 3.76 27.34 -5.10
CA LEU A 38 3.66 27.59 -3.67
C LEU A 38 3.45 29.08 -3.36
N THR A 39 4.27 29.95 -3.93
CA THR A 39 4.15 31.41 -3.67
C THR A 39 2.82 31.96 -4.17
N SER A 40 2.37 31.59 -5.38
CA SER A 40 1.07 31.99 -5.92
C SER A 40 -0.08 31.46 -5.05
N TRP A 41 0.02 30.24 -4.54
CA TRP A 41 -0.98 29.63 -3.67
C TRP A 41 -1.12 30.41 -2.35
N ILE A 42 0.01 30.70 -1.69
CA ILE A 42 0.02 31.47 -0.44
C ILE A 42 -0.58 32.86 -0.66
N ILE A 43 -0.14 33.58 -1.70
CA ILE A 43 -0.61 34.94 -1.99
C ILE A 43 -2.12 34.96 -2.26
N LEU A 44 -2.60 34.08 -3.14
CA LEU A 44 -4.02 34.03 -3.51
C LEU A 44 -4.91 33.63 -2.33
N TYR A 45 -4.51 32.60 -1.56
CA TYR A 45 -5.24 32.19 -0.38
C TYR A 45 -5.29 33.28 0.69
N THR A 46 -4.15 33.94 0.96
CA THR A 46 -4.07 35.06 1.92
C THR A 46 -4.95 36.21 1.49
N ALA A 47 -4.87 36.63 0.22
CA ALA A 47 -5.69 37.71 -0.33
C ALA A 47 -7.19 37.37 -0.22
N GLY A 48 -7.61 36.18 -0.60
CA GLY A 48 -9.00 35.73 -0.51
C GLY A 48 -9.52 35.67 0.92
N SER A 49 -8.69 35.19 1.86
CA SER A 49 -9.04 35.14 3.28
C SER A 49 -9.15 36.56 3.88
N LEU A 50 -8.28 37.47 3.48
CA LEU A 50 -8.35 38.91 3.88
C LEU A 50 -9.59 39.60 3.29
N VAL A 51 -9.92 39.35 2.02
CA VAL A 51 -11.16 39.85 1.41
C VAL A 51 -12.39 39.31 2.16
N GLY A 52 -12.40 38.04 2.53
CA GLY A 52 -13.46 37.48 3.37
C GLY A 52 -13.56 38.16 4.73
N ARG A 53 -12.42 38.42 5.39
CA ARG A 53 -12.34 39.06 6.70
C ARG A 53 -12.82 40.49 6.65
N PHE A 54 -12.33 41.30 5.72
CA PHE A 54 -12.63 42.73 5.65
C PHE A 54 -13.88 43.06 4.83
N GLY A 55 -14.16 42.31 3.77
CA GLY A 55 -15.32 42.56 2.92
C GLY A 55 -16.66 42.29 3.60
N LEU A 56 -16.69 41.30 4.51
CA LEU A 56 -17.90 40.95 5.24
C LEU A 56 -18.07 41.73 6.54
N ASP A 57 -17.01 42.32 7.11
CA ASP A 57 -17.10 43.22 8.26
C ASP A 57 -17.84 44.51 7.95
N TYR A 58 -17.84 44.97 6.67
CA TYR A 58 -18.56 46.13 6.20
C TYR A 58 -19.98 45.82 5.70
N ALA A 59 -20.36 44.54 5.60
CA ALA A 59 -21.73 44.19 5.23
C ALA A 59 -22.68 44.31 6.44
N PRO A 60 -24.02 44.48 6.23
CA PRO A 60 -24.99 44.47 7.32
C PRO A 60 -25.02 43.16 8.12
N MET A 61 -24.25 42.15 7.69
CA MET A 61 -24.00 40.89 8.34
C MET A 61 -22.61 40.81 8.98
N GLY A 62 -22.03 41.90 9.49
CA GLY A 62 -20.68 41.97 10.04
C GLY A 62 -20.35 40.93 11.11
N GLU A 63 -19.12 40.97 11.65
CA GLU A 63 -18.58 40.05 12.65
C GLU A 63 -19.57 39.72 13.80
N ASN A 64 -20.51 40.60 14.05
CA ASN A 64 -21.55 40.50 15.05
C ASN A 64 -22.80 39.69 14.61
N SER A 65 -22.81 39.07 13.46
CA SER A 65 -23.90 38.13 13.09
C SER A 65 -23.47 36.66 13.27
N VAL A 66 -24.42 35.83 13.63
CA VAL A 66 -24.21 34.34 13.74
C VAL A 66 -23.57 33.75 12.47
N TYR A 67 -23.91 34.34 11.32
CA TYR A 67 -23.45 33.87 10.01
C TYR A 67 -22.15 34.53 9.55
N GLY A 68 -21.82 35.75 10.02
CA GLY A 68 -20.61 36.48 9.62
C GLY A 68 -19.33 35.72 9.91
N GLY A 69 -19.26 35.09 11.09
CA GLY A 69 -18.11 34.27 11.48
C GLY A 69 -17.88 33.00 10.64
N PHE A 70 -18.85 32.53 9.86
CA PHE A 70 -18.71 31.40 8.93
C PHE A 70 -18.47 31.91 7.49
N LEU A 71 -19.17 32.95 7.08
CA LEU A 71 -19.11 33.45 5.71
C LEU A 71 -17.70 33.98 5.34
N HIS A 72 -16.92 34.49 6.30
CA HIS A 72 -15.57 34.97 6.01
C HIS A 72 -14.59 33.86 5.58
N ILE A 73 -14.88 32.59 5.87
CA ILE A 73 -14.06 31.44 5.45
C ILE A 73 -14.31 31.10 3.97
N LEU A 74 -15.49 31.41 3.41
CA LEU A 74 -15.91 31.04 2.06
C LEU A 74 -14.96 31.53 0.94
N PRO A 75 -14.51 32.78 0.90
CA PRO A 75 -13.63 33.22 -0.18
C PRO A 75 -12.31 32.46 -0.21
N GLY A 76 -11.70 32.24 0.97
CA GLY A 76 -10.50 31.42 1.08
C GLY A 76 -10.74 29.97 0.64
N ALA A 77 -11.87 29.36 1.03
CA ALA A 77 -12.26 28.01 0.65
C ALA A 77 -12.47 27.87 -0.86
N LEU A 78 -13.14 28.83 -1.50
CA LEU A 78 -13.35 28.83 -2.95
C LEU A 78 -12.02 28.94 -3.71
N ILE A 79 -11.11 29.79 -3.25
CA ILE A 79 -9.77 29.91 -3.84
C ILE A 79 -9.00 28.58 -3.68
N LEU A 80 -9.03 27.93 -2.51
CA LEU A 80 -8.40 26.62 -2.33
C LEU A 80 -8.97 25.59 -3.29
N LEU A 81 -10.27 25.54 -3.47
CA LEU A 81 -10.92 24.62 -4.41
C LEU A 81 -10.47 24.89 -5.86
N CYS A 82 -10.43 26.14 -6.28
CA CYS A 82 -9.95 26.53 -7.61
C CYS A 82 -8.46 26.15 -7.82
N LEU A 83 -7.63 26.38 -6.81
CA LEU A 83 -6.21 26.04 -6.86
C LEU A 83 -5.99 24.52 -6.87
N GLN A 84 -6.74 23.78 -6.06
CA GLN A 84 -6.70 22.31 -6.07
C GLN A 84 -7.07 21.79 -7.45
N LYS A 85 -8.16 22.25 -8.04
CA LYS A 85 -8.59 21.84 -9.38
C LYS A 85 -7.56 22.17 -10.46
N LYS A 86 -6.90 23.32 -10.37
CA LYS A 86 -5.91 23.78 -11.37
C LYS A 86 -4.61 22.97 -11.30
N TYR A 87 -4.12 22.68 -10.11
CA TYR A 87 -2.78 22.15 -9.90
C TYR A 87 -2.74 20.66 -9.55
N PHE A 88 -3.85 20.07 -9.13
CA PHE A 88 -3.94 18.67 -8.73
C PHE A 88 -5.04 17.96 -9.54
N PRO A 89 -4.71 17.27 -10.64
CA PRO A 89 -5.69 16.56 -11.48
C PRO A 89 -6.15 15.25 -10.83
N THR A 90 -6.76 15.36 -9.65
CA THR A 90 -7.34 14.23 -8.92
C THR A 90 -8.87 14.24 -9.03
N ASN A 91 -9.52 13.13 -8.65
CA ASN A 91 -10.97 13.06 -8.65
C ASN A 91 -11.61 14.01 -7.61
N TRP A 92 -12.82 14.50 -7.92
CA TRP A 92 -13.55 15.43 -7.08
C TRP A 92 -13.76 15.01 -5.62
N PRO A 93 -14.14 13.74 -5.32
CA PRO A 93 -14.34 13.29 -3.96
C PRO A 93 -13.14 13.53 -3.06
N ARG A 94 -11.94 13.30 -3.58
CA ARG A 94 -10.68 13.46 -2.86
C ARG A 94 -10.33 14.94 -2.63
N GLN A 95 -10.57 15.79 -3.63
CA GLN A 95 -10.38 17.25 -3.49
C GLN A 95 -11.31 17.83 -2.43
N LEU A 96 -12.60 17.42 -2.43
CA LEU A 96 -13.58 17.85 -1.43
C LEU A 96 -13.21 17.39 -0.02
N PHE A 97 -12.72 16.17 0.14
CA PHE A 97 -12.24 15.70 1.43
C PHE A 97 -11.05 16.53 1.93
N ALA A 98 -10.05 16.76 1.08
CA ALA A 98 -8.87 17.57 1.44
C ALA A 98 -9.26 18.99 1.85
N LEU A 99 -10.20 19.61 1.14
CA LEU A 99 -10.72 20.93 1.46
C LEU A 99 -11.51 20.92 2.78
N ALA A 100 -12.48 20.02 2.92
CA ALA A 100 -13.38 19.98 4.07
C ALA A 100 -12.62 19.66 5.36
N SER A 101 -11.70 18.70 5.34
CA SER A 101 -10.89 18.33 6.52
C SER A 101 -9.97 19.46 6.96
N PHE A 102 -9.37 20.21 6.03
CA PHE A 102 -8.56 21.38 6.36
C PHE A 102 -9.39 22.50 7.00
N ILE A 103 -10.55 22.84 6.40
CA ILE A 103 -11.42 23.92 6.89
C ILE A 103 -12.03 23.53 8.24
N ALA A 104 -12.54 22.30 8.38
CA ALA A 104 -13.13 21.82 9.62
C ALA A 104 -12.10 21.79 10.75
N GLY A 105 -10.89 21.31 10.48
CA GLY A 105 -9.79 21.32 11.46
C GLY A 105 -9.47 22.71 11.96
N TRP A 106 -9.34 23.69 11.05
CA TRP A 106 -9.10 25.08 11.43
C TRP A 106 -10.26 25.70 12.23
N ALA A 107 -11.51 25.50 11.79
CA ALA A 107 -12.69 26.06 12.43
C ALA A 107 -12.84 25.55 13.88
N VAL A 108 -12.72 24.24 14.09
CA VAL A 108 -12.88 23.63 15.40
C VAL A 108 -11.79 24.06 16.40
N LEU A 109 -10.55 24.28 15.92
CA LEU A 109 -9.43 24.70 16.78
C LEU A 109 -9.61 26.05 17.46
N ARG A 110 -10.52 26.90 16.97
CA ARG A 110 -10.88 28.14 17.66
C ARG A 110 -11.36 27.87 19.09
N PHE A 111 -12.23 26.88 19.27
CA PHE A 111 -12.76 26.54 20.60
C PHE A 111 -11.76 25.81 21.50
N THR A 112 -10.70 25.23 20.93
CA THR A 112 -9.61 24.66 21.71
C THR A 112 -8.75 25.76 22.36
N VAL A 113 -8.52 26.85 21.63
CA VAL A 113 -7.54 27.87 22.01
C VAL A 113 -8.20 29.10 22.66
N SER A 114 -9.49 29.37 22.41
CA SER A 114 -10.18 30.52 23.00
C SER A 114 -10.19 30.54 24.54
N PRO A 115 -10.35 29.41 25.28
CA PRO A 115 -10.22 29.42 26.72
C PRO A 115 -8.82 29.80 27.22
N LEU A 116 -7.78 29.43 26.46
CA LEU A 116 -6.40 29.80 26.77
C LEU A 116 -6.23 31.33 26.73
N SER A 117 -6.80 31.99 25.73
CA SER A 117 -6.77 33.47 25.66
C SER A 117 -7.52 34.09 26.82
N TYR A 118 -8.70 33.58 27.17
CA TYR A 118 -9.46 34.03 28.32
C TYR A 118 -8.67 33.94 29.62
N VAL A 119 -8.10 32.78 29.94
CA VAL A 119 -7.30 32.57 31.15
C VAL A 119 -6.09 33.50 31.19
N LEU A 120 -5.37 33.65 30.08
CA LEU A 120 -4.23 34.57 30.03
C LEU A 120 -4.64 36.03 30.28
N PHE A 121 -5.80 36.46 29.79
CA PHE A 121 -6.33 37.80 30.08
C PHE A 121 -6.81 37.93 31.52
N ASP A 122 -7.46 36.92 32.07
CA ASP A 122 -7.95 36.92 33.45
C ASP A 122 -6.80 37.07 34.45
N TYR A 123 -5.66 36.45 34.19
CA TYR A 123 -4.43 36.63 35.01
C TYR A 123 -3.69 37.93 34.70
N TRP A 124 -3.77 38.45 33.44
CA TRP A 124 -3.14 39.69 33.03
C TRP A 124 -3.78 40.89 33.69
N ASN A 125 -5.10 40.94 33.78
CA ASN A 125 -5.82 42.13 34.33
C ASN A 125 -5.45 42.45 35.76
N PRO A 126 -5.43 41.54 36.74
CA PRO A 126 -4.96 41.83 38.12
C PRO A 126 -3.51 42.26 38.18
N PHE A 127 -2.64 41.59 37.41
CA PHE A 127 -1.22 41.97 37.32
C PHE A 127 -1.06 43.36 36.75
N TRP A 128 -1.84 43.69 35.71
CA TRP A 128 -1.84 45.00 35.07
C TRP A 128 -2.29 46.10 36.04
N THR A 129 -3.38 45.92 36.78
CA THR A 129 -3.88 46.87 37.79
C THR A 129 -2.84 47.05 38.87
N TRP A 130 -2.26 46.02 39.37
CA TRP A 130 -1.15 46.09 40.36
C TRP A 130 0.05 46.88 39.81
N LEU A 131 0.46 46.66 38.58
CA LEU A 131 1.57 47.37 37.91
C LEU A 131 1.28 48.87 37.77
N VAL A 132 0.06 49.22 37.39
CA VAL A 132 -0.40 50.58 37.31
C VAL A 132 -0.34 51.27 38.65
N ASP A 133 -0.94 50.69 39.69
CA ASP A 133 -0.97 51.23 41.04
C ASP A 133 0.45 51.34 41.61
N TYR A 134 1.29 50.37 41.44
CA TYR A 134 2.69 50.38 41.86
C TYR A 134 3.50 51.47 41.14
N SER A 135 3.33 51.66 39.83
CA SER A 135 4.05 52.68 39.07
C SER A 135 3.64 54.12 39.42
N LEU A 136 2.37 54.33 39.78
CA LEU A 136 1.87 55.58 40.30
C LEU A 136 2.43 55.87 41.71
N ALA A 137 2.42 54.87 42.59
CA ALA A 137 2.94 55.01 43.97
C ALA A 137 4.44 55.29 44.00
N GLN A 138 5.21 54.75 43.05
CA GLN A 138 6.66 55.00 42.93
C GLN A 138 6.99 56.30 42.13
N GLY A 139 5.98 56.98 41.58
CA GLY A 139 6.19 58.17 40.79
C GLY A 139 6.85 57.95 39.42
N TRP A 140 6.87 56.71 38.92
CA TRP A 140 7.47 56.38 37.65
C TRP A 140 6.66 56.95 36.46
N VAL A 141 5.34 57.11 36.64
CA VAL A 141 4.43 57.67 35.66
C VAL A 141 3.52 58.68 36.33
N THR A 142 3.34 59.82 35.72
CA THR A 142 2.36 60.84 36.18
C THR A 142 0.96 60.48 35.68
N ALA A 143 -0.09 60.84 36.42
CA ALA A 143 -1.46 60.55 36.09
C ALA A 143 -1.85 61.05 34.68
N GLU A 144 -1.26 62.16 34.19
CA GLU A 144 -1.48 62.72 32.87
C GLU A 144 -0.88 61.85 31.74
N ARG A 145 0.27 61.22 32.00
CA ARG A 145 0.96 60.31 31.01
C ARG A 145 0.52 58.88 31.14
N LEU A 146 -0.18 58.54 32.21
CA LEU A 146 -0.62 57.17 32.48
C LEU A 146 -1.40 56.55 31.35
N LEU A 147 -2.42 57.27 30.85
CA LEU A 147 -3.29 56.80 29.75
C LEU A 147 -2.53 56.51 28.47
N GLY A 148 -1.53 57.32 28.10
CA GLY A 148 -0.74 57.10 26.89
C GLY A 148 0.23 55.94 26.99
N VAL A 149 1.09 55.92 28.01
CA VAL A 149 2.14 54.91 28.17
C VAL A 149 1.54 53.54 28.52
N MET A 150 0.59 53.53 29.43
CA MET A 150 -0.04 52.32 29.90
C MET A 150 -0.99 51.71 28.87
N GLY A 151 -1.65 52.56 28.04
CA GLY A 151 -2.42 52.07 26.92
C GLY A 151 -1.57 51.32 25.89
N ILE A 152 -0.41 51.86 25.53
CA ILE A 152 0.52 51.23 24.58
C ILE A 152 1.02 49.86 25.11
N ILE A 153 1.39 49.80 26.41
CA ILE A 153 1.88 48.56 27.01
C ILE A 153 0.79 47.48 27.06
N ASN A 154 -0.45 47.88 27.39
CA ASN A 154 -1.59 46.96 27.42
C ASN A 154 -1.94 46.43 26.03
N GLU A 155 -1.96 47.32 25.01
CA GLU A 155 -2.15 46.90 23.62
C GLU A 155 -1.05 45.94 23.15
N ALA A 156 0.22 46.24 23.48
CA ALA A 156 1.33 45.36 23.14
C ALA A 156 1.21 43.98 23.82
N ALA A 157 0.83 43.94 25.10
CA ALA A 157 0.60 42.67 25.83
C ALA A 157 -0.56 41.87 25.22
N LEU A 158 -1.67 42.54 24.88
CA LEU A 158 -2.80 41.94 24.18
C LEU A 158 -2.33 41.25 22.88
N MET A 159 -1.52 41.94 22.08
CA MET A 159 -0.98 41.41 20.83
C MET A 159 -0.08 40.20 21.03
N VAL A 160 0.77 40.21 22.09
CA VAL A 160 1.62 39.07 22.41
C VAL A 160 0.77 37.84 22.78
N VAL A 161 -0.27 38.02 23.61
CA VAL A 161 -1.18 36.94 23.98
C VAL A 161 -1.93 36.40 22.75
N LEU A 162 -2.45 37.27 21.89
CA LEU A 162 -3.13 36.85 20.65
C LEU A 162 -2.17 36.09 19.72
N ALA A 163 -0.95 36.61 19.52
CA ALA A 163 0.05 35.97 18.68
C ALA A 163 0.43 34.57 19.24
N PHE A 164 0.63 34.45 20.56
CA PHE A 164 0.90 33.17 21.21
C PHE A 164 -0.25 32.18 20.99
N CYS A 165 -1.49 32.59 21.20
CA CYS A 165 -2.67 31.75 20.96
C CYS A 165 -2.77 31.30 19.49
N ARG A 166 -2.47 32.17 18.53
CA ARG A 166 -2.44 31.82 17.10
C ARG A 166 -1.33 30.82 16.76
N LEU A 167 -0.15 30.95 17.36
CA LEU A 167 0.94 29.96 17.17
C LEU A 167 0.58 28.59 17.74
N VAL A 168 -0.04 28.53 18.93
CA VAL A 168 -0.55 27.29 19.50
C VAL A 168 -1.59 26.65 18.58
N GLN A 169 -2.53 27.44 18.05
CA GLN A 169 -3.55 26.98 17.10
C GLN A 169 -2.93 26.40 15.83
N LEU A 170 -1.95 27.07 15.22
CA LEU A 170 -1.21 26.58 14.05
C LEU A 170 -0.42 25.29 14.35
N GLY A 171 0.17 25.21 15.55
CA GLY A 171 0.89 24.00 16.00
C GLY A 171 -0.03 22.77 16.08
N ILE A 172 -1.21 22.95 16.73
CA ILE A 172 -2.19 21.85 16.84
C ILE A 172 -2.75 21.48 15.44
N LEU A 173 -3.02 22.48 14.60
CA LEU A 173 -3.45 22.22 13.21
C LEU A 173 -2.41 21.40 12.45
N THR A 174 -1.13 21.77 12.57
CA THR A 174 -0.04 21.03 11.90
C THR A 174 0.02 19.57 12.35
N LEU A 175 -0.12 19.32 13.66
CA LEU A 175 -0.16 17.98 14.21
C LEU A 175 -1.39 17.20 13.69
N TYR A 176 -2.56 17.83 13.68
CA TYR A 176 -3.80 17.23 13.17
C TYR A 176 -3.67 16.84 11.68
N LEU A 177 -3.18 17.74 10.83
CA LEU A 177 -2.98 17.49 9.40
C LEU A 177 -1.94 16.39 9.16
N TRP A 178 -0.88 16.36 9.95
CA TRP A 178 0.12 15.30 9.90
C TRP A 178 -0.47 13.93 10.27
N LEU A 179 -1.34 13.86 11.29
CA LEU A 179 -2.03 12.62 11.68
C LEU A 179 -2.98 12.13 10.58
N ILE A 180 -3.78 13.01 9.98
CA ILE A 180 -4.63 12.65 8.84
C ILE A 180 -3.78 12.09 7.70
N GLN A 181 -2.71 12.80 7.32
CA GLN A 181 -1.81 12.36 6.27
C GLN A 181 -1.21 10.98 6.53
N LYS A 182 -0.76 10.73 7.77
CA LYS A 182 -0.16 9.45 8.17
C LYS A 182 -1.11 8.28 7.99
N PHE A 183 -2.40 8.48 8.22
CA PHE A 183 -3.43 7.43 8.13
C PHE A 183 -4.22 7.45 6.82
N PHE A 184 -3.99 8.42 5.94
CA PHE A 184 -4.70 8.47 4.67
C PHE A 184 -4.13 7.43 3.69
N CYS A 185 -5.01 6.82 2.87
CA CYS A 185 -4.61 5.88 1.83
C CYS A 185 -3.62 6.49 0.84
N GLY A 186 -2.80 5.64 0.21
CA GLY A 186 -1.77 6.06 -0.74
C GLY A 186 -2.27 7.02 -1.81
N ARG A 187 -1.35 7.77 -2.43
CA ARG A 187 -1.68 8.82 -3.42
C ARG A 187 -2.43 8.33 -4.64
N ASP A 188 -2.27 7.06 -4.99
CA ASP A 188 -2.85 6.43 -6.20
C ASP A 188 -4.24 5.83 -5.97
N TYR A 189 -4.75 5.86 -4.72
CA TYR A 189 -6.08 5.34 -4.41
C TYR A 189 -7.16 6.29 -4.92
N GLU A 190 -8.01 5.84 -5.82
CA GLU A 190 -9.17 6.59 -6.31
C GLU A 190 -10.34 6.49 -5.34
N LEU A 191 -10.64 7.59 -4.67
CA LEU A 191 -11.73 7.68 -3.72
C LEU A 191 -13.08 7.70 -4.46
N SER A 192 -13.98 6.78 -4.15
CA SER A 192 -15.35 6.77 -4.65
C SER A 192 -16.22 7.81 -3.92
N TRP A 193 -17.39 8.16 -4.51
CA TRP A 193 -18.31 9.11 -3.85
C TRP A 193 -18.86 8.58 -2.52
N THR A 194 -19.13 7.30 -2.41
CA THR A 194 -19.63 6.68 -1.16
C THR A 194 -18.58 6.70 -0.05
N GLU A 195 -17.32 6.43 -0.40
CA GLU A 195 -16.17 6.50 0.50
C GLU A 195 -15.88 7.94 0.94
N SER A 196 -16.00 8.87 0.00
CA SER A 196 -15.86 10.30 0.30
C SER A 196 -16.93 10.80 1.27
N LEU A 197 -18.19 10.38 1.12
CA LEU A 197 -19.27 10.73 2.04
C LEU A 197 -18.98 10.23 3.47
N PHE A 198 -18.44 9.03 3.62
CA PHE A 198 -18.01 8.51 4.92
C PHE A 198 -16.95 9.40 5.57
N LEU A 199 -15.95 9.84 4.81
CA LEU A 199 -14.87 10.70 5.29
C LEU A 199 -15.32 12.17 5.49
N LEU A 200 -16.27 12.66 4.70
CA LEU A 200 -16.81 14.02 4.80
C LEU A 200 -17.78 14.19 5.97
N ALA A 201 -18.51 13.15 6.35
CA ALA A 201 -19.50 13.23 7.43
C ALA A 201 -18.92 13.79 8.74
N PRO A 202 -17.77 13.34 9.27
CA PRO A 202 -17.17 13.96 10.46
C PRO A 202 -16.77 15.42 10.25
N CYS A 203 -16.33 15.80 9.05
CA CYS A 203 -15.96 17.19 8.74
C CYS A 203 -17.18 18.09 8.73
N VAL A 204 -18.29 17.64 8.11
CA VAL A 204 -19.55 18.40 8.07
C VAL A 204 -20.16 18.53 9.46
N THR A 205 -20.15 17.45 10.27
CA THR A 205 -20.64 17.50 11.66
C THR A 205 -19.81 18.46 12.50
N ALA A 206 -18.49 18.48 12.33
CA ALA A 206 -17.60 19.39 13.04
C ALA A 206 -17.88 20.88 12.66
N LEU A 207 -18.11 21.17 11.39
CA LEU A 207 -18.50 22.50 10.93
C LEU A 207 -19.89 22.91 11.42
N ALA A 208 -20.86 21.99 11.42
CA ALA A 208 -22.19 22.26 11.94
C ALA A 208 -22.15 22.57 13.45
N ILE A 209 -21.36 21.84 14.23
CA ILE A 209 -21.15 22.12 15.65
C ILE A 209 -20.43 23.46 15.86
N ASP A 210 -19.41 23.80 15.05
CA ASP A 210 -18.76 25.12 15.10
C ASP A 210 -19.78 26.25 14.91
N VAL A 211 -20.67 26.14 13.91
CA VAL A 211 -21.72 27.13 13.65
C VAL A 211 -22.71 27.21 14.82
N THR A 212 -23.17 26.06 15.36
CA THR A 212 -24.11 26.04 16.48
C THR A 212 -23.52 26.63 17.75
N LEU A 213 -22.27 26.30 18.09
CA LEU A 213 -21.57 26.87 19.25
C LEU A 213 -21.40 28.38 19.12
N ARG A 214 -21.12 28.89 17.92
CA ARG A 214 -21.09 30.33 17.66
C ARG A 214 -22.45 30.96 17.86
N ALA A 215 -23.50 30.38 17.28
CA ALA A 215 -24.87 30.85 17.45
C ALA A 215 -25.29 30.94 18.92
N MET A 216 -24.94 29.93 19.71
CA MET A 216 -25.18 29.90 21.17
C MET A 216 -24.41 31.04 21.88
N ALA A 217 -23.11 31.19 21.57
CA ALA A 217 -22.30 32.27 22.15
C ALA A 217 -22.87 33.66 21.85
N TYR A 218 -23.38 33.88 20.63
CA TYR A 218 -24.02 35.09 20.21
C TYR A 218 -25.36 35.33 20.89
N SER A 219 -26.18 34.29 21.10
CA SER A 219 -27.50 34.44 21.73
C SER A 219 -27.43 34.87 23.20
N VAL A 220 -26.28 34.58 23.84
CA VAL A 220 -26.10 34.90 25.28
C VAL A 220 -25.83 36.38 25.51
N ASP A 221 -25.15 37.10 24.61
CA ASP A 221 -24.83 38.51 24.88
C ASP A 221 -24.32 39.37 23.70
N ASN A 222 -24.70 39.17 22.48
CA ASN A 222 -24.27 40.03 21.34
C ASN A 222 -22.73 40.24 21.22
N SER A 223 -21.91 39.49 21.96
CA SER A 223 -20.52 39.81 22.17
C SER A 223 -19.64 38.55 22.33
N ALA A 224 -18.36 38.76 22.34
CA ALA A 224 -17.30 37.79 22.27
C ALA A 224 -17.46 36.57 23.21
N LEU A 225 -16.99 35.41 22.76
CA LEU A 225 -16.84 34.16 23.52
C LEU A 225 -16.31 34.34 24.98
N MET A 226 -15.59 35.45 25.25
CA MET A 226 -15.09 35.77 26.61
C MET A 226 -16.19 35.95 27.65
N LEU A 227 -17.35 36.51 27.27
CA LEU A 227 -18.46 36.68 28.20
C LEU A 227 -19.17 35.38 28.52
N VAL A 228 -19.16 34.41 27.61
CA VAL A 228 -19.67 33.05 27.87
C VAL A 228 -18.85 32.36 28.97
N TYR A 229 -17.53 32.49 28.95
CA TYR A 229 -16.66 31.93 29.97
C TYR A 229 -16.85 32.55 31.35
N TYR A 230 -17.13 33.84 31.39
CA TYR A 230 -17.44 34.52 32.64
C TYR A 230 -18.78 34.09 33.24
N ARG A 231 -19.83 33.91 32.40
CA ARG A 231 -21.18 33.54 32.85
C ARG A 231 -21.33 32.04 33.15
N VAL A 232 -20.62 31.20 32.41
CA VAL A 232 -20.68 29.74 32.50
C VAL A 232 -19.24 29.20 32.52
N PRO A 233 -18.55 29.24 33.68
CA PRO A 233 -17.13 28.85 33.80
C PRO A 233 -16.83 27.42 33.32
N GLU A 234 -17.82 26.51 33.40
CA GLU A 234 -17.72 25.12 32.96
C GLU A 234 -17.36 25.00 31.46
N THR A 235 -17.74 26.01 30.66
CA THR A 235 -17.44 26.08 29.23
C THR A 235 -15.95 26.21 28.94
N LEU A 236 -15.14 26.71 29.89
CA LEU A 236 -13.69 26.75 29.79
C LEU A 236 -13.07 25.37 29.54
N LEU A 237 -13.68 24.32 30.11
CA LEU A 237 -13.21 22.94 29.98
C LEU A 237 -14.00 22.17 28.93
N LEU A 238 -15.29 22.40 28.85
CA LEU A 238 -16.17 21.68 27.93
C LEU A 238 -15.92 21.98 26.47
N LEU A 239 -15.70 23.25 26.09
CA LEU A 239 -15.48 23.63 24.70
C LEU A 239 -14.17 23.07 24.11
N PRO A 240 -13.00 23.14 24.79
CA PRO A 240 -11.83 22.44 24.32
C PRO A 240 -12.00 20.92 24.24
N LEU A 241 -12.68 20.32 25.23
CA LEU A 241 -12.94 18.89 25.22
C LEU A 241 -13.75 18.47 23.99
N VAL A 242 -14.87 19.16 23.72
CA VAL A 242 -15.69 18.89 22.52
C VAL A 242 -14.88 19.09 21.23
N SER A 243 -14.10 20.14 21.13
CA SER A 243 -13.30 20.39 19.94
C SER A 243 -12.21 19.35 19.73
N LEU A 244 -11.54 18.89 20.79
CA LEU A 244 -10.55 17.79 20.71
C LEU A 244 -11.20 16.46 20.34
N LEU A 245 -12.41 16.18 20.86
CA LEU A 245 -13.18 15.00 20.49
C LEU A 245 -13.57 15.02 19.01
N LEU A 246 -13.97 16.18 18.47
CA LEU A 246 -14.28 16.34 17.05
C LEU A 246 -13.03 16.08 16.16
N LEU A 247 -11.88 16.63 16.54
CA LEU A 247 -10.62 16.36 15.83
C LEU A 247 -10.26 14.86 15.92
N GLY A 248 -10.41 14.26 17.09
CA GLY A 248 -10.21 12.82 17.28
C GLY A 248 -11.15 11.97 16.43
N MET A 249 -12.42 12.37 16.31
CA MET A 249 -13.38 11.69 15.45
C MET A 249 -12.98 11.75 13.96
N MET A 250 -12.49 12.90 13.48
CA MET A 250 -12.00 13.03 12.10
C MET A 250 -10.78 12.15 11.84
N ILE A 251 -9.82 12.10 12.78
CA ILE A 251 -8.63 11.25 12.67
C ILE A 251 -9.01 9.77 12.70
N THR A 252 -9.90 9.38 13.61
CA THR A 252 -10.35 7.97 13.72
C THR A 252 -11.13 7.53 12.49
N ALA A 253 -11.96 8.37 11.89
CA ALA A 253 -12.65 8.07 10.64
C ALA A 253 -11.65 7.77 9.50
N VAL A 254 -10.60 8.58 9.35
CA VAL A 254 -9.55 8.35 8.33
C VAL A 254 -8.79 7.05 8.62
N ARG A 255 -8.45 6.78 9.89
CA ARG A 255 -7.75 5.55 10.29
C ARG A 255 -8.58 4.30 10.03
N LEU A 256 -9.88 4.32 10.38
CA LEU A 256 -10.80 3.21 10.10
C LEU A 256 -10.96 2.98 8.61
N PHE A 257 -11.11 4.05 7.84
CA PHE A 257 -11.20 3.97 6.38
C PHE A 257 -9.95 3.32 5.78
N HIS A 258 -8.75 3.74 6.21
CA HIS A 258 -7.50 3.11 5.77
C HIS A 258 -7.46 1.61 6.09
N GLY A 259 -7.88 1.22 7.30
CA GLY A 259 -7.98 -0.19 7.69
C GLY A 259 -8.94 -1.00 6.79
N ILE A 260 -10.10 -0.42 6.45
CA ILE A 260 -11.08 -1.06 5.54
C ILE A 260 -10.49 -1.26 4.14
N VAL A 261 -9.78 -0.26 3.61
CA VAL A 261 -9.14 -0.36 2.28
C VAL A 261 -8.06 -1.45 2.28
N GLN A 262 -7.17 -1.47 3.29
CA GLN A 262 -6.16 -2.51 3.42
C GLN A 262 -6.77 -3.92 3.55
N PHE A 263 -7.85 -4.05 4.32
CA PHE A 263 -8.56 -5.31 4.46
C PHE A 263 -9.12 -5.80 3.11
N LYS A 264 -9.81 -4.93 2.36
CA LYS A 264 -10.33 -5.26 1.02
C LYS A 264 -9.23 -5.67 0.04
N GLU A 265 -8.09 -4.96 0.04
CA GLU A 265 -6.95 -5.33 -0.81
C GLU A 265 -6.35 -6.69 -0.45
N SER A 266 -6.23 -6.98 0.84
CA SER A 266 -5.70 -8.26 1.31
C SER A 266 -6.66 -9.42 0.98
N GLU A 267 -7.96 -9.21 1.12
CA GLU A 267 -8.99 -10.19 0.77
C GLU A 267 -9.01 -10.47 -0.74
N ALA A 268 -8.94 -9.42 -1.58
CA ALA A 268 -8.85 -9.58 -3.02
C ALA A 268 -7.61 -10.39 -3.45
N LYS A 269 -6.44 -10.12 -2.85
CA LYS A 269 -5.21 -10.90 -3.08
C LYS A 269 -5.36 -12.35 -2.66
N ARG A 270 -6.01 -12.60 -1.51
CA ARG A 270 -6.27 -13.95 -1.03
C ARG A 270 -7.15 -14.75 -2.00
N LEU A 271 -8.26 -14.15 -2.46
CA LEU A 271 -9.16 -14.78 -3.43
C LEU A 271 -8.46 -15.10 -4.76
N LEU A 272 -7.60 -14.21 -5.25
CA LEU A 272 -6.80 -14.47 -6.46
C LEU A 272 -5.84 -15.66 -6.27
N LEU A 273 -5.21 -15.77 -5.11
CA LEU A 273 -4.33 -16.90 -4.78
C LEU A 273 -5.11 -18.22 -4.65
N GLU A 274 -6.25 -18.22 -3.98
CA GLU A 274 -7.13 -19.41 -3.84
C GLU A 274 -7.63 -19.89 -5.20
N ASN A 275 -8.06 -18.98 -6.08
CA ASN A 275 -8.46 -19.34 -7.44
C ASN A 275 -7.30 -19.92 -8.26
N GLY A 276 -6.11 -19.33 -8.14
CA GLY A 276 -4.89 -19.83 -8.80
C GLY A 276 -4.53 -21.26 -8.35
N ILE A 277 -4.64 -21.55 -7.04
CA ILE A 277 -4.39 -22.89 -6.48
C ILE A 277 -5.42 -23.89 -7.03
N ASN A 278 -6.70 -23.54 -7.05
CA ASN A 278 -7.77 -24.41 -7.57
C ASN A 278 -7.58 -24.74 -9.06
N ASP A 279 -7.17 -23.77 -9.86
CA ASP A 279 -6.86 -23.96 -11.28
C ASP A 279 -5.70 -24.94 -11.48
N ILE A 280 -4.66 -24.85 -10.67
CA ILE A 280 -3.53 -25.78 -10.73
C ILE A 280 -3.96 -27.20 -10.31
N HIS A 281 -4.77 -27.34 -9.25
CA HIS A 281 -5.30 -28.64 -8.83
C HIS A 281 -6.12 -29.30 -9.94
N ARG A 282 -6.96 -28.52 -10.64
CA ARG A 282 -7.72 -29.03 -11.79
C ARG A 282 -6.81 -29.50 -12.92
N GLN A 283 -5.77 -28.73 -13.26
CA GLN A 283 -4.81 -29.12 -14.31
C GLN A 283 -4.05 -30.42 -13.97
N VAL A 284 -3.68 -30.58 -12.70
CA VAL A 284 -3.02 -31.80 -12.23
C VAL A 284 -3.96 -33.01 -12.33
N ALA A 285 -5.22 -32.85 -11.96
CA ALA A 285 -6.24 -33.92 -12.08
C ALA A 285 -6.46 -34.32 -13.55
N GLU A 286 -6.62 -33.33 -14.45
CA GLU A 286 -6.76 -33.57 -15.90
C GLU A 286 -5.55 -34.29 -16.47
N MET A 287 -4.31 -33.97 -16.03
CA MET A 287 -3.11 -34.68 -16.44
C MET A 287 -3.09 -36.13 -15.94
N GLN A 288 -3.57 -36.41 -14.72
CA GLN A 288 -3.68 -37.76 -14.19
C GLN A 288 -4.64 -38.61 -14.98
N ASP A 289 -5.79 -38.09 -15.36
CA ASP A 289 -6.79 -38.80 -16.17
C ASP A 289 -6.25 -39.11 -17.57
N ILE A 290 -5.63 -38.14 -18.25
CA ILE A 290 -5.01 -38.37 -19.58
C ILE A 290 -3.93 -39.45 -19.50
N TYR A 291 -3.14 -39.44 -18.44
CA TYR A 291 -2.09 -40.48 -18.24
C TYR A 291 -2.70 -41.86 -18.00
N GLY A 292 -3.76 -41.94 -17.20
CA GLY A 292 -4.50 -43.19 -16.97
C GLY A 292 -5.01 -43.81 -18.28
N ASP A 293 -5.65 -42.96 -19.12
CA ASP A 293 -6.17 -43.36 -20.44
C ASP A 293 -5.05 -43.81 -21.40
N MET A 294 -3.94 -43.05 -21.46
CA MET A 294 -2.78 -43.44 -22.29
C MET A 294 -2.16 -44.75 -21.85
N ARG A 295 -2.08 -45.04 -20.53
CA ARG A 295 -1.55 -46.27 -19.99
C ARG A 295 -2.46 -47.46 -20.35
N GLY A 296 -3.79 -47.27 -20.26
CA GLY A 296 -4.78 -48.25 -20.68
C GLY A 296 -4.67 -48.57 -22.17
N LEU A 297 -4.67 -47.52 -23.03
CA LEU A 297 -4.55 -47.68 -24.48
C LEU A 297 -3.25 -48.40 -24.90
N ARG A 298 -2.14 -48.09 -24.23
CA ARG A 298 -0.85 -48.77 -24.46
C ARG A 298 -0.90 -50.24 -24.12
N HIS A 299 -1.50 -50.58 -22.97
CA HIS A 299 -1.67 -51.98 -22.53
C HIS A 299 -2.47 -52.78 -23.57
N ASP A 300 -3.59 -52.19 -24.04
CA ASP A 300 -4.47 -52.84 -25.00
C ASP A 300 -3.79 -53.00 -26.39
N LEU A 301 -3.10 -51.97 -26.87
CA LEU A 301 -2.31 -52.04 -28.11
C LEU A 301 -1.24 -53.14 -28.04
N ARG A 302 -0.53 -53.22 -26.89
CA ARG A 302 0.50 -54.26 -26.69
C ARG A 302 -0.12 -55.66 -26.73
N GLY A 303 -1.25 -55.88 -26.05
CA GLY A 303 -2.00 -57.14 -26.07
C GLY A 303 -2.46 -57.53 -27.47
N HIS A 304 -2.94 -56.55 -28.26
CA HIS A 304 -3.32 -56.78 -29.65
C HIS A 304 -2.14 -57.13 -30.56
N ILE A 305 -1.00 -56.46 -30.43
CA ILE A 305 0.21 -56.76 -31.21
C ILE A 305 0.75 -58.16 -30.82
N GLU A 306 0.81 -58.51 -29.55
CA GLU A 306 1.24 -59.84 -29.10
C GLU A 306 0.30 -60.93 -29.63
N SER A 307 -1.02 -60.72 -29.61
CA SER A 307 -2.02 -61.64 -30.15
C SER A 307 -1.89 -61.84 -31.69
N LEU A 308 -1.69 -60.73 -32.43
CA LEU A 308 -1.46 -60.77 -33.87
C LEU A 308 -0.15 -61.45 -34.23
N THR A 309 0.91 -61.21 -33.48
CA THR A 309 2.22 -61.89 -33.67
C THR A 309 2.10 -63.38 -33.46
N ALA A 310 1.40 -63.81 -32.37
CA ALA A 310 1.12 -65.21 -32.14
C ALA A 310 0.25 -65.87 -33.21
N TYR A 311 -0.76 -65.16 -33.71
CA TYR A 311 -1.63 -65.65 -34.81
C TYR A 311 -0.85 -65.85 -36.11
N VAL A 312 0.01 -64.87 -36.49
CA VAL A 312 0.86 -64.99 -37.69
C VAL A 312 1.82 -66.15 -37.59
N HIS A 313 2.47 -66.34 -36.44
CA HIS A 313 3.43 -67.39 -36.21
C HIS A 313 2.80 -68.82 -36.25
N ASN A 314 1.55 -68.96 -35.73
CA ASN A 314 0.90 -70.25 -35.60
C ASN A 314 0.07 -70.68 -36.81
N HIS A 315 -0.36 -69.79 -37.69
CA HIS A 315 -1.34 -70.11 -38.75
C HIS A 315 -0.85 -69.88 -40.19
N LEU A 316 0.26 -69.18 -40.37
CA LEU A 316 0.77 -68.87 -41.68
C LEU A 316 2.04 -69.68 -41.96
N GLN A 317 1.98 -70.69 -42.88
CA GLN A 317 3.14 -71.48 -43.35
C GLN A 317 3.70 -70.82 -44.62
N GLY A 318 4.83 -70.05 -44.52
CA GLY A 318 5.53 -69.42 -45.62
C GLY A 318 6.41 -68.25 -45.20
N GLU A 319 7.22 -67.72 -46.14
CA GLU A 319 8.04 -66.50 -45.85
C GLU A 319 7.15 -65.28 -45.68
N HIS A 320 6.90 -64.90 -44.40
CA HIS A 320 6.05 -63.73 -44.05
C HIS A 320 6.89 -62.58 -43.45
N THR A 321 8.10 -62.43 -43.90
CA THR A 321 9.06 -61.40 -43.47
C THR A 321 8.48 -59.99 -43.46
N GLN A 322 7.61 -59.64 -44.37
CA GLN A 322 6.98 -58.28 -44.44
C GLN A 322 5.95 -58.05 -43.31
N ILE A 323 5.19 -59.07 -42.89
CA ILE A 323 4.19 -58.96 -41.81
C ILE A 323 4.89 -58.94 -40.47
N GLU A 324 5.92 -59.79 -40.29
CA GLU A 324 6.76 -59.81 -39.10
C GLU A 324 7.53 -58.48 -38.90
N ASP A 325 8.07 -57.92 -40.00
CA ASP A 325 8.68 -56.59 -39.99
C ASP A 325 7.69 -55.49 -39.65
N TYR A 326 6.45 -55.56 -40.18
CA TYR A 326 5.39 -54.61 -39.85
C TYR A 326 4.99 -54.66 -38.35
N LEU A 327 4.79 -55.87 -37.83
CA LEU A 327 4.47 -56.08 -36.41
C LEU A 327 5.65 -55.68 -35.51
N ALA A 328 6.88 -55.93 -35.92
CA ALA A 328 8.07 -55.44 -35.23
C ALA A 328 8.16 -53.88 -35.24
N GLN A 329 7.79 -53.24 -36.34
CA GLN A 329 7.69 -51.79 -36.42
C GLN A 329 6.57 -51.24 -35.52
N MET A 330 5.39 -51.89 -35.49
CA MET A 330 4.30 -51.52 -34.58
C MET A 330 4.71 -51.65 -33.11
N THR A 331 5.39 -52.77 -32.76
CA THR A 331 5.95 -52.97 -31.42
C THR A 331 6.96 -51.90 -31.06
N LYS A 332 7.82 -51.52 -31.99
CA LYS A 332 8.80 -50.43 -31.82
C LYS A 332 8.15 -49.06 -31.66
N THR A 333 7.04 -48.86 -32.35
CA THR A 333 6.26 -47.61 -32.27
C THR A 333 5.51 -47.54 -30.93
N THR A 334 4.94 -48.64 -30.46
CA THR A 334 4.29 -48.73 -29.15
C THR A 334 5.30 -48.59 -28.00
N GLN A 335 6.53 -49.12 -28.17
CA GLN A 335 7.63 -48.89 -27.21
C GLN A 335 8.12 -47.44 -27.20
N ARG A 336 7.94 -46.66 -28.29
CA ARG A 336 8.22 -45.21 -28.31
C ARG A 336 7.19 -44.39 -27.53
N LEU A 337 6.04 -44.95 -27.20
CA LEU A 337 5.05 -44.41 -26.28
C LEU A 337 5.42 -44.70 -24.80
N ASP A 338 6.45 -45.56 -24.55
CA ASP A 338 7.03 -45.66 -23.21
C ASP A 338 7.78 -44.38 -22.88
N PHE A 339 7.42 -43.78 -21.76
CA PHE A 339 8.21 -42.67 -21.22
C PHE A 339 9.62 -43.22 -20.94
N ALA A 340 10.64 -42.49 -21.42
CA ALA A 340 12.05 -42.91 -21.24
C ALA A 340 12.43 -42.95 -19.75
N ASP A 341 11.71 -42.18 -18.95
CA ASP A 341 11.95 -42.04 -17.52
C ASP A 341 10.87 -42.82 -16.76
N LYS A 342 11.23 -43.94 -16.11
CA LYS A 342 10.37 -44.70 -15.22
C LYS A 342 10.71 -44.34 -13.77
N THR A 343 10.17 -43.23 -13.31
CA THR A 343 10.46 -42.72 -11.97
C THR A 343 9.71 -43.44 -10.85
N GLY A 344 8.74 -44.26 -11.20
CA GLY A 344 7.81 -44.87 -10.24
C GLY A 344 6.56 -44.03 -9.96
N ASN A 345 6.46 -42.85 -10.55
CA ASN A 345 5.30 -41.96 -10.43
C ASN A 345 4.88 -41.37 -11.79
N PRO A 346 3.61 -41.51 -12.20
CA PRO A 346 3.12 -41.07 -13.51
C PRO A 346 3.32 -39.59 -13.76
N ILE A 347 3.13 -38.73 -12.76
CA ILE A 347 3.22 -37.27 -12.92
C ILE A 347 4.67 -36.86 -13.15
N THR A 348 5.60 -37.42 -12.40
CA THR A 348 7.03 -37.16 -12.59
C THR A 348 7.51 -37.67 -13.94
N ASP A 349 7.02 -38.82 -14.41
CA ASP A 349 7.31 -39.36 -15.76
C ASP A 349 6.88 -38.37 -16.86
N ILE A 350 5.66 -37.81 -16.76
CA ILE A 350 5.14 -36.82 -17.72
C ILE A 350 6.00 -35.53 -17.70
N ILE A 351 6.29 -35.00 -16.52
CA ILE A 351 7.06 -33.77 -16.37
C ILE A 351 8.43 -33.92 -17.01
N LEU A 352 9.15 -35.00 -16.64
CA LEU A 352 10.49 -35.26 -17.19
C LEU A 352 10.46 -35.49 -18.69
N HIS A 353 9.45 -36.20 -19.20
CA HIS A 353 9.28 -36.39 -20.64
C HIS A 353 9.03 -35.07 -21.39
N GLN A 354 8.16 -34.22 -20.90
CA GLN A 354 7.89 -32.92 -21.49
C GLN A 354 9.14 -32.03 -21.52
N ILE A 355 9.87 -31.98 -20.41
CA ILE A 355 11.12 -31.21 -20.33
C ILE A 355 12.17 -31.75 -21.28
N ARG A 356 12.33 -33.10 -21.36
CA ARG A 356 13.24 -33.74 -22.31
C ARG A 356 12.92 -33.39 -23.76
N GLN A 357 11.64 -33.37 -24.14
CA GLN A 357 11.21 -32.94 -25.48
C GLN A 357 11.51 -31.48 -25.77
N GLN A 358 11.30 -30.62 -24.77
CA GLN A 358 11.61 -29.20 -24.93
C GLN A 358 13.13 -28.94 -25.01
N ALA A 359 13.92 -29.59 -24.15
CA ALA A 359 15.37 -29.52 -24.16
C ALA A 359 15.94 -29.99 -25.53
N LYS A 360 15.41 -31.09 -26.06
CA LYS A 360 15.82 -31.60 -27.38
C LYS A 360 15.54 -30.62 -28.51
N ARG A 361 14.39 -29.94 -28.47
CA ARG A 361 14.03 -28.90 -29.47
C ARG A 361 14.99 -27.71 -29.42
N GLN A 362 15.54 -27.40 -28.24
CA GLN A 362 16.47 -26.29 -28.02
C GLN A 362 17.96 -26.68 -28.13
N GLY A 363 18.25 -27.96 -28.42
CA GLY A 363 19.64 -28.43 -28.51
C GLY A 363 20.33 -28.52 -27.13
N ILE A 364 19.57 -28.67 -26.04
CA ILE A 364 20.06 -28.77 -24.67
C ILE A 364 20.18 -30.26 -24.30
N ALA A 365 21.32 -30.69 -23.77
CA ALA A 365 21.52 -32.03 -23.25
C ALA A 365 20.71 -32.16 -21.93
N PHE A 366 19.85 -33.19 -21.84
CA PHE A 366 19.02 -33.45 -20.67
C PHE A 366 19.25 -34.86 -20.12
N THR A 367 19.71 -34.96 -18.89
CA THR A 367 19.92 -36.19 -18.17
C THR A 367 19.03 -36.25 -16.94
N ALA A 368 18.30 -37.36 -16.77
CA ALA A 368 17.42 -37.58 -15.63
C ALA A 368 17.73 -38.93 -14.97
N ASP A 369 18.08 -38.89 -13.70
CA ASP A 369 18.21 -40.04 -12.79
C ASP A 369 17.31 -39.78 -11.59
N PHE A 370 15.99 -39.96 -11.80
CA PHE A 370 14.96 -39.60 -10.84
C PHE A 370 14.12 -40.80 -10.43
N HIS A 371 14.04 -41.05 -9.13
CA HIS A 371 13.29 -42.16 -8.55
C HIS A 371 12.35 -41.62 -7.47
N TYR A 372 11.04 -41.74 -7.69
CA TYR A 372 10.05 -41.34 -6.70
C TYR A 372 9.94 -42.45 -5.63
N PRO A 373 10.05 -42.11 -4.32
CA PRO A 373 10.00 -43.14 -3.25
C PRO A 373 8.60 -43.77 -3.18
N ALA A 374 8.53 -45.10 -3.22
CA ALA A 374 7.25 -45.84 -3.30
C ALA A 374 6.30 -45.62 -2.10
N GLN A 375 6.81 -45.20 -0.95
CA GLN A 375 6.05 -44.94 0.29
C GLN A 375 6.25 -43.50 0.79
N ALA A 376 6.45 -42.52 -0.12
CA ALA A 376 6.67 -41.15 0.28
C ALA A 376 5.38 -40.51 0.81
N PRO A 377 5.46 -39.77 1.92
CA PRO A 377 4.32 -39.02 2.46
C PRO A 377 4.05 -37.70 1.68
N PHE A 378 4.69 -37.54 0.52
CA PHE A 378 4.63 -36.30 -0.26
C PHE A 378 3.39 -36.26 -1.14
N ASP A 379 2.71 -35.14 -1.12
CA ASP A 379 1.66 -34.83 -2.09
C ASP A 379 2.29 -34.72 -3.49
N LEU A 380 1.70 -35.43 -4.44
CA LEU A 380 2.14 -35.42 -5.85
C LEU A 380 2.13 -34.02 -6.45
N TYR A 381 1.20 -33.18 -6.00
CA TYR A 381 1.15 -31.78 -6.38
C TYR A 381 2.42 -31.03 -5.97
N ASP A 382 2.87 -31.16 -4.72
CA ASP A 382 4.05 -30.45 -4.23
C ASP A 382 5.32 -30.88 -4.98
N ILE A 383 5.47 -32.16 -5.27
CA ILE A 383 6.58 -32.64 -6.10
C ILE A 383 6.49 -32.11 -7.54
N SER A 384 5.29 -32.02 -8.09
CA SER A 384 5.09 -31.45 -9.41
C SER A 384 5.44 -29.96 -9.45
N VAL A 385 5.13 -29.21 -8.38
CA VAL A 385 5.51 -27.80 -8.23
C VAL A 385 7.03 -27.64 -8.16
N ILE A 386 7.71 -28.48 -7.38
CA ILE A 386 9.18 -28.47 -7.27
C ILE A 386 9.82 -28.73 -8.65
N LEU A 387 9.43 -29.82 -9.30
CA LEU A 387 10.01 -30.19 -10.60
C LEU A 387 9.68 -29.20 -11.71
N ASN A 388 8.42 -28.80 -11.85
CA ASN A 388 8.03 -27.83 -12.89
C ASN A 388 8.73 -26.49 -12.75
N ASN A 389 8.77 -25.92 -11.54
CA ASN A 389 9.44 -24.63 -11.32
C ASN A 389 10.95 -24.75 -11.51
N GLY A 390 11.59 -25.77 -10.93
CA GLY A 390 13.03 -25.97 -11.04
C GLY A 390 13.50 -26.23 -12.47
N LEU A 391 12.85 -27.20 -13.16
CA LEU A 391 13.23 -27.58 -14.53
C LEU A 391 12.88 -26.51 -15.57
N LYS A 392 11.78 -25.77 -15.36
CA LYS A 392 11.42 -24.64 -16.23
C LYS A 392 12.42 -23.50 -16.11
N ASN A 393 12.88 -23.20 -14.90
CA ASN A 393 13.97 -22.24 -14.67
C ASN A 393 15.26 -22.71 -15.34
N ALA A 394 15.61 -23.99 -15.24
CA ALA A 394 16.77 -24.58 -15.88
C ALA A 394 16.71 -24.46 -17.41
N LEU A 395 15.57 -24.81 -18.04
CA LEU A 395 15.36 -24.65 -19.48
C LEU A 395 15.52 -23.20 -19.95
N GLU A 396 14.94 -22.26 -19.21
CA GLU A 396 15.03 -20.85 -19.54
C GLU A 396 16.46 -20.30 -19.41
N ALA A 397 17.22 -20.77 -18.42
CA ALA A 397 18.62 -20.39 -18.24
C ALA A 397 19.51 -20.95 -19.35
N CYS A 398 19.38 -22.24 -19.65
CA CYS A 398 20.13 -22.89 -20.72
C CYS A 398 19.76 -22.37 -22.12
N GLY A 399 18.49 -22.01 -22.35
CA GLY A 399 18.02 -21.46 -23.62
C GLY A 399 18.61 -20.11 -24.00
N LYS A 400 19.23 -19.40 -23.05
CA LYS A 400 19.96 -18.15 -23.28
C LYS A 400 21.44 -18.36 -23.58
N MET A 401 21.92 -19.60 -23.53
CA MET A 401 23.33 -19.93 -23.73
C MET A 401 23.60 -20.49 -25.12
N PRO A 402 24.80 -20.30 -25.66
CA PRO A 402 25.24 -21.01 -26.86
C PRO A 402 25.38 -22.51 -26.57
N PRO A 403 25.00 -23.40 -27.51
CA PRO A 403 25.18 -24.84 -27.36
C PRO A 403 26.68 -25.24 -27.23
N PRO A 404 26.98 -26.35 -26.55
CA PRO A 404 26.10 -27.25 -25.83
C PRO A 404 25.81 -26.75 -24.41
N ALA A 405 24.54 -26.73 -23.99
CA ALA A 405 24.13 -26.51 -22.61
C ALA A 405 23.57 -27.80 -22.01
N GLU A 406 23.67 -27.98 -20.70
CA GLU A 406 23.32 -29.22 -20.01
C GLU A 406 22.35 -28.94 -18.85
N ILE A 407 21.36 -29.83 -18.72
CA ILE A 407 20.44 -29.92 -17.55
C ILE A 407 20.52 -31.33 -17.00
N GLU A 408 20.73 -31.46 -15.71
CA GLU A 408 20.75 -32.70 -14.99
C GLU A 408 19.77 -32.68 -13.84
N VAL A 409 18.94 -33.70 -13.69
CA VAL A 409 18.05 -33.88 -12.55
C VAL A 409 18.33 -35.24 -11.90
N ARG A 410 18.50 -35.20 -10.58
CA ARG A 410 18.72 -36.40 -9.77
C ARG A 410 17.82 -36.43 -8.56
N SER A 411 17.48 -37.61 -8.10
CA SER A 411 16.87 -37.78 -6.79
C SER A 411 17.45 -39.01 -6.07
N TYR A 412 17.58 -38.89 -4.77
CA TYR A 412 18.07 -39.96 -3.93
C TYR A 412 17.59 -39.82 -2.49
N SER A 413 17.61 -40.94 -1.74
CA SER A 413 17.29 -40.92 -0.31
C SER A 413 18.56 -41.14 0.50
N LYS A 414 18.72 -40.39 1.59
CA LYS A 414 19.82 -40.55 2.55
C LYS A 414 19.24 -40.53 3.96
N GLY A 415 19.17 -41.70 4.60
CA GLY A 415 18.47 -41.84 5.87
C GLY A 415 16.97 -41.54 5.75
N ASN A 416 16.48 -40.59 6.54
CA ASN A 416 15.08 -40.14 6.51
C ASN A 416 14.85 -38.92 5.61
N LEU A 417 15.81 -38.57 4.77
CA LEU A 417 15.73 -37.42 3.89
C LEU A 417 15.69 -37.86 2.43
N TYR A 418 14.84 -37.20 1.65
CA TYR A 418 14.78 -37.33 0.21
C TYR A 418 15.27 -36.06 -0.43
N PHE A 419 16.18 -36.18 -1.37
CA PHE A 419 16.84 -35.10 -2.07
C PHE A 419 16.36 -35.04 -3.52
N ILE A 420 16.09 -33.85 -4.02
CA ILE A 420 15.86 -33.53 -5.42
C ILE A 420 16.90 -32.51 -5.82
N GLU A 421 17.78 -32.87 -6.75
CA GLU A 421 18.80 -31.95 -7.28
C GLU A 421 18.53 -31.66 -8.74
N ILE A 422 18.51 -30.37 -9.07
CA ILE A 422 18.39 -29.87 -10.44
C ILE A 422 19.59 -28.97 -10.71
N VAL A 423 20.40 -29.40 -11.66
CA VAL A 423 21.66 -28.71 -12.02
C VAL A 423 21.57 -28.28 -13.47
N ASN A 424 21.87 -27.05 -13.76
CA ASN A 424 21.90 -26.53 -15.11
C ASN A 424 23.04 -25.54 -15.36
N ASP A 425 23.51 -25.49 -16.59
CA ASP A 425 24.42 -24.45 -17.04
C ASP A 425 23.68 -23.10 -17.12
N PHE A 426 24.35 -22.00 -16.77
CA PHE A 426 23.83 -20.66 -16.95
C PHE A 426 24.93 -19.64 -17.23
N ALA A 427 24.54 -18.46 -17.77
CA ALA A 427 25.43 -17.34 -18.03
C ALA A 427 24.95 -16.10 -17.31
N GLY A 428 25.90 -15.30 -16.79
CA GLY A 428 25.62 -14.03 -16.11
C GLY A 428 25.75 -14.10 -14.59
N ASP A 429 25.61 -12.95 -13.94
CA ASP A 429 25.73 -12.82 -12.49
C ASP A 429 24.36 -12.93 -11.82
N LEU A 430 24.30 -13.64 -10.70
CA LEU A 430 23.11 -13.71 -9.86
C LEU A 430 23.11 -12.58 -8.84
N ILE A 431 22.00 -11.85 -8.78
CA ILE A 431 21.76 -10.83 -7.75
C ILE A 431 21.02 -11.50 -6.60
N TRP A 432 21.63 -11.54 -5.44
CA TRP A 432 21.05 -12.16 -4.24
C TRP A 432 20.17 -11.17 -3.47
N ASN A 433 19.03 -11.62 -3.01
CA ASN A 433 18.18 -10.84 -2.11
C ASN A 433 18.67 -11.03 -0.67
N LYS A 434 19.02 -9.91 0.01
CA LYS A 434 19.53 -9.92 1.38
C LYS A 434 18.54 -10.38 2.46
N GLU A 435 17.24 -10.41 2.14
CA GLU A 435 16.20 -10.77 3.13
C GLU A 435 15.93 -12.27 3.21
N ASN A 436 16.08 -13.01 2.09
CA ASN A 436 15.70 -14.43 2.02
C ASN A 436 16.78 -15.34 1.40
N ASP A 437 17.96 -14.80 1.15
CA ASP A 437 19.12 -15.54 0.60
C ASP A 437 18.83 -16.29 -0.72
N LEU A 438 17.87 -15.77 -1.51
CA LEU A 438 17.48 -16.33 -2.80
C LEU A 438 17.90 -15.40 -3.94
N PRO A 439 18.25 -15.94 -5.13
CA PRO A 439 18.56 -15.14 -6.28
C PRO A 439 17.32 -14.34 -6.77
N CYS A 440 17.53 -13.04 -7.03
CA CYS A 440 16.51 -12.17 -7.61
C CYS A 440 16.24 -12.52 -9.07
N THR A 441 14.99 -12.33 -9.50
CA THR A 441 14.66 -12.44 -10.92
C THR A 441 15.28 -11.30 -11.73
N THR A 442 15.89 -11.65 -12.88
CA THR A 442 16.41 -10.69 -13.86
C THR A 442 15.36 -10.26 -14.90
N LYS A 443 14.10 -10.70 -14.76
CA LYS A 443 13.02 -10.41 -15.72
C LYS A 443 12.38 -9.05 -15.45
N GLU A 444 11.95 -8.33 -16.50
CA GLU A 444 11.34 -7.00 -16.42
C GLU A 444 10.00 -6.99 -15.65
N ASP A 445 9.24 -8.07 -15.69
CA ASP A 445 7.94 -8.22 -15.00
C ASP A 445 8.12 -8.82 -13.60
N LYS A 446 8.58 -7.99 -12.65
CA LYS A 446 8.85 -8.37 -11.26
C LYS A 446 7.62 -8.90 -10.48
N GLN A 447 6.40 -8.59 -10.94
CA GLN A 447 5.17 -9.01 -10.23
C GLN A 447 4.72 -10.43 -10.56
N ARG A 448 5.10 -10.97 -11.73
CA ARG A 448 4.76 -12.34 -12.17
C ARG A 448 5.91 -13.34 -12.10
N HIS A 449 7.16 -12.88 -11.99
CA HIS A 449 8.35 -13.72 -12.04
C HIS A 449 9.15 -13.54 -10.73
N GLY A 450 9.70 -14.59 -10.19
CA GLY A 450 10.38 -14.65 -8.88
C GLY A 450 9.63 -15.49 -7.85
N ILE A 451 8.40 -15.92 -8.16
CA ILE A 451 7.56 -16.75 -7.29
C ILE A 451 8.00 -18.22 -7.33
N GLY A 452 8.67 -18.67 -8.41
CA GLY A 452 9.02 -20.08 -8.63
C GLY A 452 9.88 -20.69 -7.53
N LEU A 453 11.02 -20.07 -7.19
CA LEU A 453 11.89 -20.53 -6.11
C LEU A 453 11.21 -20.44 -4.74
N MET A 454 10.42 -19.39 -4.52
CA MET A 454 9.65 -19.23 -3.29
C MET A 454 8.57 -20.32 -3.12
N ASN A 455 7.95 -20.75 -4.22
CA ASN A 455 7.01 -21.87 -4.20
C ASN A 455 7.74 -23.20 -3.89
N ILE A 456 8.93 -23.42 -4.45
CA ILE A 456 9.76 -24.59 -4.13
C ILE A 456 10.11 -24.59 -2.63
N ALA A 457 10.57 -23.47 -2.09
CA ALA A 457 10.90 -23.33 -0.67
C ALA A 457 9.70 -23.66 0.23
N ARG A 458 8.51 -23.12 -0.07
CA ARG A 458 7.28 -23.41 0.67
C ARG A 458 6.89 -24.89 0.61
N CYS A 459 7.03 -25.53 -0.56
CA CYS A 459 6.79 -26.97 -0.67
C CYS A 459 7.77 -27.77 0.20
N ALA A 460 9.06 -27.39 0.24
CA ALA A 460 10.04 -28.02 1.09
C ALA A 460 9.72 -27.84 2.58
N GLU A 461 9.39 -26.63 3.02
CA GLU A 461 9.01 -26.31 4.40
C GLU A 461 7.79 -27.12 4.89
N LYS A 462 6.81 -27.40 4.03
CA LYS A 462 5.64 -28.24 4.34
C LYS A 462 6.06 -29.63 4.84
N TYR A 463 7.16 -30.14 4.33
CA TYR A 463 7.73 -31.45 4.70
C TYR A 463 8.93 -31.30 5.63
N ARG A 464 9.02 -30.23 6.41
CA ARG A 464 10.12 -29.94 7.35
C ARG A 464 11.51 -30.04 6.69
N GLY A 465 11.56 -29.76 5.42
CA GLY A 465 12.74 -29.72 4.59
C GLY A 465 13.26 -28.32 4.36
N SER A 466 14.22 -28.20 3.46
CA SER A 466 14.80 -26.93 3.03
C SER A 466 15.13 -26.95 1.55
N MET A 467 15.38 -25.76 1.02
CA MET A 467 15.87 -25.57 -0.34
C MET A 467 17.18 -24.78 -0.27
N GLU A 468 18.17 -25.23 -1.02
CA GLU A 468 19.48 -24.59 -1.12
C GLU A 468 19.82 -24.32 -2.59
N VAL A 469 20.47 -23.20 -2.85
CA VAL A 469 20.93 -22.80 -4.17
C VAL A 469 22.43 -22.53 -4.10
N GLU A 470 23.18 -23.22 -4.91
CA GLU A 470 24.62 -23.02 -5.05
C GLU A 470 25.02 -22.68 -6.50
N VAL A 471 26.09 -21.95 -6.64
CA VAL A 471 26.73 -21.69 -7.94
C VAL A 471 28.13 -22.27 -7.95
N VAL A 472 28.32 -23.22 -8.84
CA VAL A 472 29.62 -23.93 -8.96
C VAL A 472 30.27 -23.58 -10.29
N PRO A 473 31.52 -23.10 -10.29
CA PRO A 473 32.26 -22.86 -11.52
C PRO A 473 32.62 -24.17 -12.24
N LYS A 474 32.41 -24.23 -13.56
CA LYS A 474 32.78 -25.36 -14.42
C LYS A 474 33.59 -24.85 -15.62
N GLU A 475 34.91 -25.04 -15.63
CA GLU A 475 35.82 -24.63 -16.67
C GLU A 475 35.60 -23.18 -17.19
N ASN A 476 34.79 -22.95 -18.20
CA ASN A 476 34.43 -21.64 -18.78
C ASN A 476 32.95 -21.27 -18.54
N ARG A 477 32.24 -21.91 -17.64
CA ARG A 477 30.78 -21.75 -17.40
C ARG A 477 30.47 -21.78 -15.92
N GLN A 478 29.27 -21.39 -15.57
CA GLN A 478 28.74 -21.52 -14.23
C GLN A 478 27.61 -22.53 -14.23
N ARG A 479 27.51 -23.33 -13.19
CA ARG A 479 26.39 -24.24 -12.92
C ARG A 479 25.56 -23.72 -11.78
N PHE A 480 24.28 -23.65 -11.99
CA PHE A 480 23.27 -23.40 -10.97
C PHE A 480 22.80 -24.74 -10.43
N CYS A 481 23.00 -24.96 -9.14
CA CYS A 481 22.62 -26.17 -8.43
C CYS A 481 21.48 -25.85 -7.47
N LEU A 482 20.30 -26.38 -7.72
CA LEU A 482 19.14 -26.30 -6.84
C LEU A 482 18.99 -27.64 -6.13
N THR A 483 19.13 -27.64 -4.82
CA THR A 483 18.94 -28.81 -3.96
C THR A 483 17.71 -28.63 -3.09
N VAL A 484 16.75 -29.53 -3.19
CA VAL A 484 15.56 -29.56 -2.33
C VAL A 484 15.64 -30.79 -1.45
N MET A 485 15.52 -30.60 -0.16
CA MET A 485 15.55 -31.65 0.86
C MET A 485 14.16 -31.77 1.50
N LEU A 486 13.62 -32.98 1.57
CA LEU A 486 12.30 -33.28 2.14
C LEU A 486 12.44 -34.40 3.20
N LEU A 487 11.71 -34.29 4.30
CA LEU A 487 11.70 -35.31 5.33
C LEU A 487 10.71 -36.45 4.97
N LEU A 488 11.15 -37.69 4.98
CA LEU A 488 10.35 -38.88 4.65
C LEU A 488 9.41 -39.34 5.78
N ARG A 489 9.54 -38.77 7.00
CA ARG A 489 8.69 -39.08 8.16
C ARG A 489 8.37 -37.87 9.00
#